data_2d3456c30be1077365d630daa97235ed
#
_entry.id   2d3456c30be1077365d630daa97235ed
#
_cell.length_a   1.000
_cell.length_b   1.000
_cell.length_c   1.000
_cell.angle_alpha   90.00
_cell.angle_beta   90.00
_cell.angle_gamma   90.00
#
_symmetry.space_group_name_H-M   'P 1'
#
loop_
_entity.id
_entity.type
_entity.pdbx_description
1 polymer ?
#
loop_
_entity_poly.entity_id
_entity_poly.type
_entity_poly.pdbx_seq_one_letter_code
_entity_poly.pdbx_strand_id
1 'polypeptide(L)'
;MNPRVSTLACGVTQVDGQTRYIEQDWPTYLEDFSGAHTEVSAEYLLKVWNKEIEDAYGDAAVITTMAMVLKQMQPECSQDEALQKAKQLWETRAI
;
A
#
# COMPACT_ATOMS: atom_id res chain seq x y z
N MET A 1 6.25 0.91 0.19
CA MET A 1 6.23 -0.54 0.52
C MET A 1 6.52 -1.34 -0.74
N ASN A 2 7.39 -2.33 -0.66
CA ASN A 2 7.71 -3.16 -1.82
C ASN A 2 6.68 -4.29 -1.95
N PRO A 3 5.82 -4.29 -2.99
CA PRO A 3 4.75 -5.28 -3.11
C PRO A 3 5.24 -6.69 -3.52
N ARG A 4 6.52 -6.83 -3.85
CA ARG A 4 7.09 -8.13 -4.27
C ARG A 4 7.57 -8.98 -3.12
N VAL A 5 7.64 -8.42 -1.91
CA VAL A 5 8.09 -9.12 -0.71
C VAL A 5 7.09 -8.89 0.40
N SER A 6 7.10 -9.78 1.39
CA SER A 6 6.33 -9.56 2.61
C SER A 6 6.94 -8.41 3.40
N THR A 7 6.12 -7.71 4.15
CA THR A 7 6.55 -6.57 4.95
C THR A 7 6.05 -6.75 6.37
N LEU A 8 6.94 -6.55 7.34
CA LEU A 8 6.56 -6.52 8.75
C LEU A 8 6.35 -5.07 9.18
N ALA A 9 5.14 -4.74 9.54
CA ALA A 9 4.80 -3.42 10.07
C ALA A 9 4.81 -3.47 11.59
N CYS A 10 5.63 -2.63 12.20
CA CYS A 10 5.78 -2.58 13.65
C CYS A 10 5.35 -1.21 14.15
N GLY A 11 4.74 -1.18 15.32
CA GLY A 11 4.32 0.09 15.90
C GLY A 11 3.87 -0.04 17.33
N VAL A 12 3.39 1.06 17.86
CA VAL A 12 2.79 1.09 19.20
C VAL A 12 1.39 1.69 19.12
N THR A 13 0.53 1.21 19.97
CA THR A 13 -0.84 1.73 20.10
C THR A 13 -1.21 1.86 21.55
N GLN A 14 -2.23 2.65 21.85
CA GLN A 14 -2.78 2.72 23.20
C GLN A 14 -4.13 2.02 23.26
N VAL A 15 -4.28 1.11 24.23
CA VAL A 15 -5.54 0.43 24.52
C VAL A 15 -5.80 0.59 26.00
N ASP A 16 -6.94 1.20 26.36
CA ASP A 16 -7.33 1.44 27.75
C ASP A 16 -6.26 2.18 28.55
N GLY A 17 -5.59 3.16 27.93
CA GLY A 17 -4.55 3.95 28.57
C GLY A 17 -3.19 3.27 28.66
N GLN A 18 -3.05 2.05 28.13
CA GLN A 18 -1.78 1.32 28.11
C GLN A 18 -1.17 1.31 26.74
N THR A 19 0.14 1.54 26.67
CA THR A 19 0.90 1.44 25.42
C THR A 19 1.21 -0.02 25.12
N ARG A 20 0.86 -0.46 23.91
CA ARG A 20 1.15 -1.82 23.45
C ARG A 20 1.95 -1.78 22.17
N TYR A 21 2.93 -2.67 22.07
CA TYR A 21 3.65 -2.93 20.85
C TYR A 21 2.82 -3.83 19.94
N ILE A 22 2.74 -3.48 18.66
CA ILE A 22 2.01 -4.27 17.68
C ILE A 22 2.92 -4.62 16.50
N GLU A 23 2.71 -5.81 15.96
CA GLU A 23 3.34 -6.27 14.74
C GLU A 23 2.26 -6.77 13.78
N GLN A 24 2.39 -6.41 12.51
CA GLN A 24 1.50 -6.89 11.46
C GLN A 24 2.35 -7.39 10.29
N ASP A 25 2.13 -8.65 9.92
CA ASP A 25 2.79 -9.22 8.76
C ASP A 25 1.90 -9.03 7.54
N TRP A 26 2.42 -8.28 6.56
CA TRP A 26 1.75 -8.03 5.29
C TRP A 26 2.34 -8.96 4.25
N PRO A 27 1.57 -9.97 3.77
CA PRO A 27 2.09 -10.90 2.77
C PRO A 27 2.36 -10.21 1.44
N THR A 28 3.13 -10.90 0.60
CA THR A 28 3.44 -10.44 -0.75
C THR A 28 2.17 -10.17 -1.53
N TYR A 29 2.07 -8.98 -2.12
CA TYR A 29 0.91 -8.57 -2.93
C TYR A 29 1.06 -8.98 -4.39
N LEU A 30 2.30 -8.87 -4.94
CA LEU A 30 2.62 -9.30 -6.31
C LEU A 30 3.62 -10.45 -6.25
N GLU A 31 3.17 -11.66 -6.63
CA GLU A 31 4.00 -12.86 -6.52
C GLU A 31 4.98 -13.02 -7.69
N ASP A 32 4.53 -12.79 -8.91
CA ASP A 32 5.29 -13.09 -10.12
C ASP A 32 5.68 -11.86 -10.92
N PHE A 33 6.04 -10.77 -10.25
CA PHE A 33 6.35 -9.54 -10.95
C PHE A 33 7.85 -9.29 -11.04
N SER A 34 8.37 -9.24 -12.27
CA SER A 34 9.79 -9.02 -12.54
C SER A 34 10.09 -7.64 -13.14
N GLY A 35 9.10 -6.78 -13.30
CA GLY A 35 9.18 -5.60 -14.13
C GLY A 35 9.27 -4.27 -13.40
N ALA A 36 10.01 -4.17 -12.30
CA ALA A 36 10.22 -2.87 -11.68
C ALA A 36 11.04 -1.96 -12.61
N HIS A 37 10.60 -0.73 -12.79
CA HIS A 37 11.32 0.25 -13.60
C HIS A 37 12.60 0.67 -12.90
N THR A 38 13.71 0.72 -13.66
CA THR A 38 14.99 1.19 -13.15
C THR A 38 15.16 2.69 -13.27
N GLU A 39 14.40 3.33 -14.15
CA GLU A 39 14.43 4.77 -14.35
C GLU A 39 13.02 5.33 -14.18
N VAL A 40 12.84 6.12 -13.12
CA VAL A 40 11.57 6.77 -12.82
C VAL A 40 11.79 8.28 -12.78
N SER A 41 11.11 9.00 -13.65
CA SER A 41 11.16 10.46 -13.71
C SER A 41 9.87 11.04 -13.16
N ALA A 42 9.89 12.34 -12.83
CA ALA A 42 8.67 13.05 -12.42
C ALA A 42 7.62 13.03 -13.52
N GLU A 43 8.03 13.14 -14.78
CA GLU A 43 7.14 13.05 -15.93
C GLU A 43 6.44 11.69 -16.00
N TYR A 44 7.20 10.61 -15.79
CA TYR A 44 6.65 9.25 -15.76
C TYR A 44 5.61 9.10 -14.66
N LEU A 45 5.94 9.57 -13.44
CA LEU A 45 5.01 9.48 -12.30
C LEU A 45 3.74 10.27 -12.55
N LEU A 46 3.84 11.44 -13.19
CA LEU A 46 2.67 12.24 -13.53
C LEU A 46 1.76 11.52 -14.52
N LYS A 47 2.35 10.83 -15.51
CA LYS A 47 1.59 10.03 -16.47
C LYS A 47 0.88 8.86 -15.81
N VAL A 48 1.50 8.21 -14.84
CA VAL A 48 0.85 7.15 -14.05
C VAL A 48 -0.31 7.74 -13.25
N TRP A 49 -0.10 8.88 -12.59
CA TRP A 49 -1.16 9.55 -11.84
C TRP A 49 -2.36 9.90 -12.72
N ASN A 50 -2.11 10.42 -13.91
CA ASN A 50 -3.14 10.83 -14.86
C ASN A 50 -3.74 9.66 -15.65
N LYS A 51 -3.37 8.42 -15.35
CA LYS A 51 -3.85 7.20 -16.02
C LYS A 51 -3.49 7.12 -17.51
N GLU A 52 -2.45 7.82 -17.93
CA GLU A 52 -1.93 7.75 -19.30
C GLU A 52 -1.05 6.52 -19.53
N ILE A 53 -0.43 6.02 -18.45
CA ILE A 53 0.41 4.83 -18.46
C ILE A 53 -0.04 3.89 -17.35
N GLU A 54 -0.07 2.60 -17.66
CA GLU A 54 -0.32 1.58 -16.64
C GLU A 54 1.02 1.10 -16.06
N ASP A 55 1.10 1.05 -14.73
CA ASP A 55 2.27 0.57 -14.01
C ASP A 55 1.80 -0.34 -12.87
N ALA A 56 1.77 -1.64 -13.12
CA ALA A 56 1.27 -2.61 -12.16
C ALA A 56 2.09 -2.63 -10.88
N TYR A 57 3.42 -2.49 -10.97
CA TYR A 57 4.28 -2.42 -9.78
C TYR A 57 4.01 -1.15 -8.99
N GLY A 58 3.97 0.00 -9.66
CA GLY A 58 3.70 1.28 -9.02
C GLY A 58 2.33 1.31 -8.37
N ASP A 59 1.30 0.82 -9.06
CA ASP A 59 -0.04 0.74 -8.52
C ASP A 59 -0.07 -0.13 -7.26
N ALA A 60 0.57 -1.30 -7.30
CA ALA A 60 0.62 -2.20 -6.17
C ALA A 60 1.37 -1.58 -4.99
N ALA A 61 2.47 -0.86 -5.24
CA ALA A 61 3.22 -0.17 -4.19
C ALA A 61 2.37 0.90 -3.50
N VAL A 62 1.61 1.68 -4.27
CA VAL A 62 0.71 2.70 -3.72
C VAL A 62 -0.42 2.05 -2.92
N ILE A 63 -1.08 1.05 -3.49
CA ILE A 63 -2.22 0.38 -2.85
C ILE A 63 -1.81 -0.26 -1.52
N THR A 64 -0.69 -0.97 -1.49
CA THR A 64 -0.23 -1.64 -0.26
C THR A 64 0.20 -0.63 0.80
N THR A 65 0.85 0.47 0.41
CA THR A 65 1.23 1.52 1.34
C THR A 65 -0.01 2.21 1.93
N MET A 66 -1.00 2.55 1.09
CA MET A 66 -2.26 3.12 1.55
C MET A 66 -3.00 2.16 2.48
N ALA A 67 -3.04 0.87 2.15
CA ALA A 67 -3.72 -0.13 2.97
C ALA A 67 -3.10 -0.22 4.36
N MET A 68 -1.78 -0.16 4.45
CA MET A 68 -1.09 -0.18 5.74
C MET A 68 -1.49 1.03 6.60
N VAL A 69 -1.57 2.22 6.00
CA VAL A 69 -2.01 3.43 6.71
C VAL A 69 -3.47 3.31 7.13
N LEU A 70 -4.36 2.85 6.25
CA LEU A 70 -5.78 2.67 6.55
C LEU A 70 -5.98 1.69 7.71
N LYS A 71 -5.20 0.61 7.75
CA LYS A 71 -5.23 -0.35 8.85
C LYS A 71 -4.82 0.28 10.17
N GLN A 72 -3.86 1.19 10.15
CA GLN A 72 -3.44 1.93 11.35
C GLN A 72 -4.54 2.87 11.84
N MET A 73 -5.28 3.49 10.92
CA MET A 73 -6.37 4.39 11.26
C MET A 73 -7.60 3.64 11.79
N GLN A 74 -7.83 2.43 11.30
CA GLN A 74 -8.96 1.57 11.69
C GLN A 74 -8.45 0.17 12.01
N PRO A 75 -7.87 -0.04 13.20
CA PRO A 75 -7.24 -1.33 13.53
C PRO A 75 -8.19 -2.53 13.49
N GLU A 76 -9.50 -2.30 13.66
CA GLU A 76 -10.50 -3.36 13.61
C GLU A 76 -10.80 -3.89 12.21
N CYS A 77 -10.41 -3.17 11.15
CA CYS A 77 -10.60 -3.70 9.81
C CYS A 77 -9.56 -4.77 9.49
N SER A 78 -9.91 -5.69 8.59
CA SER A 78 -8.96 -6.70 8.12
C SER A 78 -7.99 -6.11 7.11
N GLN A 79 -6.88 -6.81 6.87
CA GLN A 79 -5.94 -6.42 5.82
C GLN A 79 -6.61 -6.43 4.44
N ASP A 80 -7.46 -7.41 4.17
CA ASP A 80 -8.19 -7.52 2.91
C ASP A 80 -9.12 -6.32 2.70
N GLU A 81 -9.84 -5.90 3.74
CA GLU A 81 -10.69 -4.72 3.68
C GLU A 81 -9.87 -3.45 3.43
N ALA A 82 -8.73 -3.31 4.08
CA ALA A 82 -7.84 -2.17 3.87
C ALA A 82 -7.29 -2.13 2.45
N LEU A 83 -6.91 -3.29 1.89
CA LEU A 83 -6.43 -3.40 0.51
C LEU A 83 -7.52 -3.03 -0.50
N GLN A 84 -8.75 -3.51 -0.28
CA GLN A 84 -9.88 -3.20 -1.15
C GLN A 84 -10.19 -1.71 -1.16
N LYS A 85 -10.21 -1.09 0.01
CA LYS A 85 -10.46 0.34 0.14
C LYS A 85 -9.34 1.16 -0.50
N ALA A 86 -8.09 0.77 -0.29
CA ALA A 86 -6.94 1.43 -0.89
C ALA A 86 -7.01 1.36 -2.41
N LYS A 87 -7.34 0.20 -2.96
CA LYS A 87 -7.50 0.02 -4.41
C LYS A 87 -8.58 0.93 -4.96
N GLN A 88 -9.73 1.00 -4.30
CA GLN A 88 -10.82 1.87 -4.71
C GLN A 88 -10.40 3.34 -4.70
N LEU A 89 -9.73 3.79 -3.64
CA LEU A 89 -9.27 5.16 -3.54
C LEU A 89 -8.26 5.51 -4.63
N TRP A 90 -7.34 4.59 -4.94
CA TRP A 90 -6.36 4.80 -5.99
C TRP A 90 -7.01 4.87 -7.37
N GLU A 91 -7.96 3.99 -7.65
CA GLU A 91 -8.68 3.97 -8.94
C GLU A 91 -9.56 5.20 -9.16
N THR A 92 -10.09 5.79 -8.08
CA THR A 92 -10.99 6.95 -8.16
C THR A 92 -10.30 8.28 -7.86
N ARG A 93 -8.95 8.31 -7.85
CA ARG A 93 -8.22 9.55 -7.58
C ARG A 93 -8.56 10.64 -8.58
N ALA A 94 -8.49 11.88 -8.11
CA ALA A 94 -8.73 13.04 -8.96
C ALA A 94 -7.58 13.21 -9.97
N ILE A 95 -7.92 13.44 -11.21
CA ILE A 95 -6.97 13.64 -12.30
C ILE A 95 -6.98 15.11 -12.71
#